data_3dc7a7c3073e59c125fd6d5d5463443b
#
_entry.id   3dc7a7c3073e59c125fd6d5d5463443b
#
_cell.length_a   1.000
_cell.length_b   1.000
_cell.length_c   1.000
_cell.angle_alpha   90.00
_cell.angle_beta   90.00
_cell.angle_gamma   90.00
#
_symmetry.space_group_name_H-M   'P 1'
#
loop_
_entity.id
_entity.type
_entity.pdbx_description
1 polymer ?
#
loop_
_entity_poly.entity_id
_entity_poly.type
_entity_poly.pdbx_seq_one_letter_code
_entity_poly.pdbx_strand_id
1 'polypeptide(L)'
;MPRSTDSEARRPAILAASSLLALLLPLPASASGEPVPTGGDPAYGEYLSSQCVTCHRKPGATDGNIPPIVGLPPAAFVDALLAYKNGERANQVMRNVTSALGVEEIAALAAYFASLSTD
;
A
#
# COMPACT_ATOMS: atom_id res chain seq x y z
N MET A 1 20.74 45.72 76.83
CA MET A 1 19.29 45.85 76.96
C MET A 1 18.88 47.00 76.02
N PRO A 2 17.82 46.97 75.40
CA PRO A 2 17.10 45.83 74.76
C PRO A 2 16.66 46.10 73.30
N ARG A 3 16.15 45.08 72.74
CA ARG A 3 15.00 44.94 71.83
C ARG A 3 15.16 45.41 70.40
N SER A 4 15.30 44.50 69.56
CA SER A 4 14.25 43.67 68.87
C SER A 4 13.11 44.50 68.29
N THR A 5 12.97 44.49 67.04
CA THR A 5 11.69 44.20 66.41
C THR A 5 11.93 43.77 64.97
N ASP A 6 11.66 42.54 64.81
CA ASP A 6 11.40 41.89 63.57
C ASP A 6 10.34 42.61 62.78
N SER A 7 10.59 42.79 61.49
CA SER A 7 9.53 43.00 60.53
C SER A 7 9.75 42.00 59.41
N GLU A 8 9.24 40.87 59.71
CA GLU A 8 9.10 39.74 58.78
C GLU A 8 8.13 40.11 57.66
N ALA A 9 8.67 40.56 56.58
CA ALA A 9 7.89 40.79 55.37
C ALA A 9 7.63 39.44 54.71
N ARG A 10 6.45 38.90 54.98
CA ARG A 10 5.88 37.73 54.25
C ARG A 10 5.77 38.08 52.77
N ARG A 11 6.65 37.51 51.97
CA ARG A 11 6.48 37.49 50.52
C ARG A 11 5.56 36.34 50.15
N PRO A 12 4.42 36.57 49.46
CA PRO A 12 3.63 35.48 48.92
C PRO A 12 4.40 34.85 47.75
N ALA A 13 4.63 33.53 47.88
CA ALA A 13 5.13 32.72 46.81
C ALA A 13 4.04 32.62 45.70
N ILE A 14 4.25 33.28 44.63
CA ILE A 14 3.44 33.15 43.43
C ILE A 14 3.86 31.83 42.75
N LEU A 15 3.12 30.78 42.99
CA LEU A 15 3.21 29.53 42.26
C LEU A 15 2.70 29.80 40.85
N ALA A 16 3.62 30.03 39.93
CA ALA A 16 3.32 30.03 38.52
C ALA A 16 3.10 28.59 38.08
N ALA A 17 1.86 28.19 38.03
CA ALA A 17 1.46 26.93 37.41
C ALA A 17 1.59 27.09 35.89
N SER A 18 2.74 26.70 35.34
CA SER A 18 2.94 26.55 33.91
C SER A 18 2.18 25.33 33.43
N SER A 19 0.94 25.53 32.98
CA SER A 19 0.19 24.55 32.24
C SER A 19 0.82 24.34 30.87
N LEU A 20 1.68 23.34 30.75
CA LEU A 20 2.06 22.80 29.45
C LEU A 20 0.84 22.12 28.83
N LEU A 21 0.10 22.87 28.03
CA LEU A 21 -0.92 22.31 27.13
C LEU A 21 -0.18 21.62 26.01
N ALA A 22 0.07 20.33 26.15
CA ALA A 22 0.60 19.48 25.10
C ALA A 22 -0.45 19.40 23.98
N LEU A 23 -0.23 20.14 22.91
CA LEU A 23 -1.01 20.09 21.69
C LEU A 23 -0.71 18.77 21.00
N LEU A 24 -1.50 17.73 21.29
CA LEU A 24 -1.51 16.46 20.57
C LEU A 24 -2.05 16.75 19.16
N LEU A 25 -1.15 17.06 18.24
CA LEU A 25 -1.46 17.07 16.81
C LEU A 25 -1.67 15.62 16.37
N PRO A 26 -2.82 15.26 15.80
CA PRO A 26 -2.95 13.94 15.19
C PRO A 26 -1.97 13.85 14.02
N LEU A 27 -1.04 12.91 14.09
CA LEU A 27 -0.23 12.53 12.94
C LEU A 27 -1.19 12.03 11.84
N PRO A 28 -1.10 12.54 10.61
CA PRO A 28 -1.82 11.93 9.51
C PRO A 28 -1.34 10.49 9.38
N ALA A 29 -2.26 9.54 9.54
CA ALA A 29 -2.01 8.16 9.17
C ALA A 29 -1.75 8.18 7.66
N SER A 30 -0.49 8.04 7.27
CA SER A 30 -0.12 7.82 5.87
C SER A 30 -0.72 6.47 5.47
N ALA A 31 -1.87 6.50 4.82
CA ALA A 31 -2.39 5.38 4.08
C ALA A 31 -1.42 5.14 2.92
N SER A 32 -0.44 4.27 3.14
CA SER A 32 0.58 3.87 2.17
C SER A 32 -0.03 2.89 1.18
N GLY A 33 -0.90 3.38 0.33
CA GLY A 33 -1.48 2.64 -0.77
C GLY A 33 -1.76 3.63 -1.88
N GLU A 34 -0.75 3.98 -2.66
CA GLU A 34 -1.02 4.69 -3.90
C GLU A 34 -1.84 3.79 -4.81
N PRO A 35 -2.96 4.28 -5.35
CA PRO A 35 -3.77 3.48 -6.26
C PRO A 35 -2.92 3.10 -7.47
N VAL A 36 -2.87 1.79 -7.78
CA VAL A 36 -2.18 1.32 -8.97
C VAL A 36 -2.92 1.85 -10.19
N PRO A 37 -2.26 2.61 -11.08
CA PRO A 37 -2.89 3.12 -12.27
C PRO A 37 -3.31 1.94 -13.18
N THR A 38 -4.53 2.00 -13.71
CA THR A 38 -5.01 1.00 -14.68
C THR A 38 -4.55 1.27 -16.11
N GLY A 39 -3.90 2.41 -16.34
CA GLY A 39 -3.38 2.85 -17.64
C GLY A 39 -1.86 2.65 -17.78
N GLY A 40 -1.37 1.42 -17.61
CA GLY A 40 0.04 1.11 -17.82
C GLY A 40 0.43 1.04 -19.30
N ASP A 41 1.74 0.96 -19.60
CA ASP A 41 2.27 0.76 -20.94
C ASP A 41 2.12 -0.71 -21.36
N PRO A 42 1.27 -1.04 -22.35
CA PRO A 42 1.07 -2.42 -22.79
C PRO A 42 2.32 -3.04 -23.43
N ALA A 43 3.21 -2.26 -24.05
CA ALA A 43 4.45 -2.79 -24.61
C ALA A 43 5.42 -3.24 -23.51
N TYR A 44 5.48 -2.50 -22.41
CA TYR A 44 6.22 -2.93 -21.23
C TYR A 44 5.56 -4.16 -20.56
N GLY A 45 4.23 -4.19 -20.53
CA GLY A 45 3.46 -5.35 -20.06
C GLY A 45 3.73 -6.60 -20.91
N GLU A 46 3.83 -6.48 -22.21
CA GLU A 46 4.20 -7.57 -23.11
C GLU A 46 5.57 -8.15 -22.76
N TYR A 47 6.57 -7.30 -22.58
CA TYR A 47 7.91 -7.72 -22.17
C TYR A 47 7.88 -8.51 -20.84
N LEU A 48 7.12 -8.05 -19.87
CA LEU A 48 7.01 -8.70 -18.55
C LEU A 48 6.17 -10.00 -18.58
N SER A 49 5.29 -10.15 -19.55
CA SER A 49 4.26 -11.20 -19.59
C SER A 49 4.82 -12.62 -19.72
N SER A 50 6.08 -12.76 -20.14
CA SER A 50 6.72 -14.07 -20.35
C SER A 50 6.64 -15.00 -19.12
N GLN A 51 6.74 -14.46 -17.93
CA GLN A 51 6.61 -15.22 -16.69
C GLN A 51 5.15 -15.68 -16.43
N CYS A 52 4.18 -14.86 -16.82
CA CYS A 52 2.76 -15.14 -16.63
C CYS A 52 2.27 -16.25 -17.57
N VAL A 53 2.60 -16.15 -18.86
CA VAL A 53 2.13 -17.07 -19.90
C VAL A 53 2.70 -18.48 -19.80
N THR A 54 3.75 -18.67 -18.99
CA THR A 54 4.30 -20.00 -18.69
C THR A 54 3.24 -20.90 -18.05
N CYS A 55 2.42 -20.33 -17.15
CA CYS A 55 1.34 -21.01 -16.46
C CYS A 55 -0.03 -20.59 -16.97
N HIS A 56 -0.25 -19.27 -17.15
CA HIS A 56 -1.52 -18.71 -17.63
C HIS A 56 -1.54 -18.67 -19.18
N ARG A 57 -1.75 -19.82 -19.76
CA ARG A 57 -1.84 -19.97 -21.21
C ARG A 57 -3.13 -19.36 -21.75
N LYS A 58 -3.24 -19.29 -23.09
CA LYS A 58 -4.45 -18.82 -23.77
C LYS A 58 -5.69 -19.60 -23.35
N PRO A 59 -6.90 -19.00 -23.46
CA PRO A 59 -8.16 -19.67 -23.14
C PRO A 59 -8.26 -21.08 -23.76
N GLY A 60 -8.67 -22.06 -22.96
CA GLY A 60 -8.82 -23.45 -23.38
C GLY A 60 -7.63 -24.39 -23.10
N ALA A 61 -6.48 -23.87 -22.64
CA ALA A 61 -5.30 -24.68 -22.31
C ALA A 61 -5.02 -24.75 -20.80
N THR A 62 -6.03 -24.55 -19.96
CA THR A 62 -5.86 -24.53 -18.49
C THR A 62 -6.10 -25.91 -17.91
N ASP A 63 -5.15 -26.41 -17.15
CA ASP A 63 -5.29 -27.64 -16.34
C ASP A 63 -6.16 -27.40 -15.09
N GLY A 64 -7.37 -26.86 -15.29
CA GLY A 64 -8.43 -26.73 -14.29
C GLY A 64 -8.20 -25.79 -13.10
N ASN A 65 -6.96 -25.59 -12.64
CA ASN A 65 -6.66 -24.81 -11.45
C ASN A 65 -6.00 -23.45 -11.74
N ILE A 66 -5.62 -23.17 -12.99
CA ILE A 66 -4.97 -21.93 -13.39
C ILE A 66 -5.98 -21.08 -14.16
N PRO A 67 -6.43 -19.95 -13.62
CA PRO A 67 -7.45 -19.14 -14.26
C PRO A 67 -6.89 -18.44 -15.53
N PRO A 68 -7.74 -18.23 -16.55
CA PRO A 68 -7.39 -17.39 -17.69
C PRO A 68 -7.20 -15.93 -17.22
N ILE A 69 -6.23 -15.26 -17.81
CA ILE A 69 -5.91 -13.85 -17.49
C ILE A 69 -6.03 -12.94 -18.71
N VAL A 70 -6.17 -13.51 -19.91
CA VAL A 70 -6.37 -12.76 -21.15
C VAL A 70 -7.76 -12.14 -21.16
N GLY A 71 -7.86 -10.87 -21.55
CA GLY A 71 -9.13 -10.15 -21.63
C GLY A 71 -9.76 -9.74 -20.29
N LEU A 72 -9.06 -9.94 -19.19
CA LEU A 72 -9.55 -9.43 -17.90
C LEU A 72 -9.58 -7.90 -17.89
N PRO A 73 -10.63 -7.28 -17.31
CA PRO A 73 -10.63 -5.84 -17.06
C PRO A 73 -9.39 -5.43 -16.26
N PRO A 74 -8.70 -4.32 -16.61
CA PRO A 74 -7.47 -3.90 -15.94
C PRO A 74 -7.60 -3.80 -14.42
N ALA A 75 -8.70 -3.25 -13.92
CA ALA A 75 -8.94 -3.14 -12.49
C ALA A 75 -9.01 -4.52 -11.81
N ALA A 76 -9.73 -5.48 -12.38
CA ALA A 76 -9.83 -6.84 -11.85
C ALA A 76 -8.49 -7.56 -11.84
N PHE A 77 -7.65 -7.33 -12.86
CA PHE A 77 -6.30 -7.87 -12.93
C PHE A 77 -5.41 -7.29 -11.83
N VAL A 78 -5.42 -5.96 -11.67
CA VAL A 78 -4.68 -5.24 -10.61
C VAL A 78 -5.09 -5.75 -9.24
N ASP A 79 -6.39 -5.78 -8.94
CA ASP A 79 -6.91 -6.23 -7.64
C ASP A 79 -6.47 -7.66 -7.32
N ALA A 80 -6.50 -8.55 -8.31
CA ALA A 80 -6.07 -9.93 -8.12
C ALA A 80 -4.58 -10.04 -7.79
N LEU A 81 -3.71 -9.30 -8.48
CA LEU A 81 -2.27 -9.30 -8.20
C LEU A 81 -1.95 -8.69 -6.84
N LEU A 82 -2.61 -7.58 -6.49
CA LEU A 82 -2.44 -6.96 -5.18
C LEU A 82 -2.89 -7.89 -4.04
N ALA A 83 -4.00 -8.58 -4.20
CA ALA A 83 -4.48 -9.53 -3.20
C ALA A 83 -3.48 -10.67 -2.94
N TYR A 84 -2.78 -11.15 -3.97
CA TYR A 84 -1.66 -12.09 -3.77
C TYR A 84 -0.46 -11.43 -3.13
N LYS A 85 -0.05 -10.26 -3.59
CA LYS A 85 1.10 -9.51 -3.08
C LYS A 85 0.95 -9.18 -1.58
N ASN A 86 -0.27 -8.82 -1.17
CA ASN A 86 -0.61 -8.48 0.22
C ASN A 86 -0.91 -9.73 1.08
N GLY A 87 -0.92 -10.92 0.50
CA GLY A 87 -1.19 -12.15 1.22
C GLY A 87 -2.67 -12.43 1.51
N GLU A 88 -3.58 -11.67 0.92
CA GLU A 88 -5.03 -11.82 1.06
C GLU A 88 -5.57 -13.05 0.30
N ARG A 89 -4.87 -13.46 -0.75
CA ARG A 89 -5.16 -14.69 -1.50
C ARG A 89 -4.09 -15.74 -1.26
N ALA A 90 -4.54 -16.98 -1.00
CA ALA A 90 -3.67 -18.11 -0.73
C ALA A 90 -3.27 -18.81 -2.05
N ASN A 91 -2.06 -18.58 -2.52
CA ASN A 91 -1.36 -19.36 -3.54
C ASN A 91 0.10 -18.97 -3.49
N GLN A 92 0.96 -19.89 -3.08
CA GLN A 92 2.37 -19.57 -2.83
C GLN A 92 3.11 -19.17 -4.12
N VAL A 93 2.78 -19.78 -5.26
CA VAL A 93 3.42 -19.44 -6.53
C VAL A 93 3.08 -18.01 -6.94
N MET A 94 1.79 -17.65 -6.91
CA MET A 94 1.35 -16.30 -7.24
C MET A 94 1.87 -15.25 -6.26
N ARG A 95 1.96 -15.57 -4.98
CA ARG A 95 2.57 -14.67 -3.98
C ARG A 95 4.05 -14.41 -4.27
N ASN A 96 4.80 -15.43 -4.65
CA ASN A 96 6.20 -15.28 -5.02
C ASN A 96 6.36 -14.42 -6.28
N VAL A 97 5.57 -14.67 -7.31
CA VAL A 97 5.59 -13.88 -8.55
C VAL A 97 5.25 -12.42 -8.28
N THR A 98 4.16 -12.16 -7.55
CA THR A 98 3.69 -10.80 -7.32
C THR A 98 4.56 -10.01 -6.33
N SER A 99 5.29 -10.68 -5.45
CA SER A 99 6.17 -10.00 -4.48
C SER A 99 7.24 -9.14 -5.14
N ALA A 100 7.72 -9.54 -6.30
CA ALA A 100 8.76 -8.85 -7.06
C ALA A 100 8.22 -7.72 -7.95
N LEU A 101 6.89 -7.64 -8.15
CA LEU A 101 6.28 -6.64 -9.04
C LEU A 101 6.05 -5.32 -8.31
N GLY A 102 6.46 -4.21 -8.92
CA GLY A 102 6.08 -2.86 -8.50
C GLY A 102 4.74 -2.43 -9.09
N VAL A 103 4.34 -1.21 -8.74
CA VAL A 103 3.07 -0.61 -9.17
C VAL A 103 3.00 -0.45 -10.69
N GLU A 104 4.11 -0.02 -11.30
CA GLU A 104 4.20 0.22 -12.75
C GLU A 104 4.14 -1.10 -13.52
N GLU A 105 4.83 -2.14 -13.03
CA GLU A 105 4.79 -3.46 -13.67
C GLU A 105 3.39 -4.07 -13.61
N ILE A 106 2.71 -3.96 -12.48
CA ILE A 106 1.33 -4.44 -12.34
C ILE A 106 0.39 -3.70 -13.30
N ALA A 107 0.53 -2.37 -13.42
CA ALA A 107 -0.27 -1.56 -14.34
C ALA A 107 0.00 -1.91 -15.81
N ALA A 108 1.27 -2.10 -16.18
CA ALA A 108 1.68 -2.49 -17.52
C ALA A 108 1.14 -3.87 -17.91
N LEU A 109 1.26 -4.86 -17.03
CA LEU A 109 0.71 -6.20 -17.22
C LEU A 109 -0.82 -6.17 -17.38
N ALA A 110 -1.52 -5.38 -16.56
CA ALA A 110 -2.96 -5.21 -16.65
C ALA A 110 -3.40 -4.65 -18.00
N ALA A 111 -2.71 -3.62 -18.48
CA ALA A 111 -2.97 -3.01 -19.79
C ALA A 111 -2.70 -4.00 -20.94
N TYR A 112 -1.61 -4.75 -20.87
CA TYR A 112 -1.27 -5.74 -21.89
C TYR A 112 -2.30 -6.86 -21.97
N PHE A 113 -2.59 -7.55 -20.87
CA PHE A 113 -3.52 -8.67 -20.87
C PHE A 113 -4.96 -8.26 -21.23
N ALA A 114 -5.37 -7.04 -20.89
CA ALA A 114 -6.66 -6.50 -21.30
C ALA A 114 -6.73 -6.20 -22.81
N SER A 115 -5.60 -5.91 -23.46
CA SER A 115 -5.53 -5.64 -24.89
C SER A 115 -5.60 -6.90 -25.77
N LEU A 116 -5.39 -8.07 -25.15
CA LEU A 116 -5.42 -9.35 -25.87
C LEU A 116 -6.85 -9.83 -26.07
N SER A 117 -7.14 -10.31 -27.30
CA SER A 117 -8.44 -10.92 -27.61
C SER A 117 -8.59 -12.29 -26.97
N THR A 118 -9.83 -12.62 -26.59
CA THR A 118 -10.22 -13.92 -26.05
C THR A 118 -10.70 -14.87 -27.15
N ASP A 119 -10.60 -14.48 -28.41
CA ASP A 119 -11.07 -15.25 -29.60
C ASP A 119 -10.27 -16.53 -29.83
#